data_4ac10bacf797f3a3d9658f03934f716c
#
_entry.id   4ac10bacf797f3a3d9658f03934f716c
#
_cell.length_a   1.000
_cell.length_b   1.000
_cell.length_c   1.000
_cell.angle_alpha   90.00
_cell.angle_beta   90.00
_cell.angle_gamma   90.00
#
_symmetry.space_group_name_H-M   'P 1'
#
loop_
_entity.id
_entity.type
_entity.pdbx_description
1 polymer ?
#
loop_
_entity_poly.entity_id
_entity_poly.type
_entity_poly.pdbx_seq_one_letter_code
_entity_poly.pdbx_strand_id
1 'polypeptide(L)'
;MAIEVTKPTSADMQRCVARFSDLSRCDSGLPDMQLPECKRTFLNVLGFDQPKGDGQYSPFGDRAKAAISHLKAGFGMSFIAAETGKGVVMHTHDTIETFMAMKGRWKIEWEGQDGNESVTLAPLDFIACPANIQRRFECVEAAPGEKEGLLLGVIGGDSPAAEMSPEAIARLVEAGIFPPEKLAA
;
A
#
# COMPACT_ATOMS: atom_id res chain seq x y z
N MET A 1 -10.68 -35.12 0.70
CA MET A 1 -9.25 -35.11 1.07
C MET A 1 -9.16 -34.58 2.48
N ALA A 2 -8.57 -35.30 3.43
CA ALA A 2 -8.42 -34.77 4.81
C ALA A 2 -7.27 -33.75 4.84
N ILE A 3 -7.45 -32.64 5.56
CA ILE A 3 -6.41 -31.66 5.79
C ILE A 3 -5.44 -32.24 6.82
N GLU A 4 -4.15 -32.27 6.48
CA GLU A 4 -3.10 -32.67 7.42
C GLU A 4 -2.97 -31.59 8.53
N VAL A 5 -3.06 -32.05 9.78
CA VAL A 5 -2.98 -31.15 10.94
C VAL A 5 -1.59 -31.20 11.54
N THR A 6 -0.93 -30.05 11.60
CA THR A 6 0.34 -29.86 12.31
C THR A 6 0.12 -29.35 13.73
N LYS A 7 1.06 -29.67 14.62
CA LYS A 7 1.06 -29.17 16.02
C LYS A 7 2.28 -28.30 16.23
N PRO A 8 2.16 -26.97 16.05
CA PRO A 8 3.28 -26.04 16.23
C PRO A 8 3.67 -25.92 17.69
N THR A 9 4.91 -25.56 17.96
CA THR A 9 5.34 -25.14 19.29
C THR A 9 4.86 -23.71 19.61
N SER A 10 4.91 -23.32 20.90
CA SER A 10 4.68 -21.91 21.26
C SER A 10 5.63 -20.96 20.54
N ALA A 11 6.89 -21.33 20.37
CA ALA A 11 7.87 -20.51 19.67
C ALA A 11 7.50 -20.32 18.19
N ASP A 12 7.01 -21.37 17.52
CA ASP A 12 6.55 -21.26 16.12
C ASP A 12 5.35 -20.28 16.03
N MET A 13 4.41 -20.37 16.95
CA MET A 13 3.25 -19.46 16.97
C MET A 13 3.63 -18.03 17.31
N GLN A 14 4.61 -17.80 18.21
CA GLN A 14 5.10 -16.45 18.51
C GLN A 14 5.71 -15.77 17.30
N ARG A 15 6.37 -16.50 16.40
CA ARG A 15 6.88 -15.96 15.14
C ARG A 15 5.78 -15.53 14.17
N CYS A 16 4.54 -15.98 14.36
CA CYS A 16 3.37 -15.60 13.56
C CYS A 16 2.62 -14.39 14.17
N VAL A 17 3.16 -13.74 15.20
CA VAL A 17 2.56 -12.58 15.83
C VAL A 17 3.31 -11.32 15.42
N ALA A 18 2.61 -10.36 14.83
CA ALA A 18 3.10 -9.00 14.61
C ALA A 18 2.40 -8.06 15.61
N ARG A 19 3.18 -7.27 16.34
CA ARG A 19 2.65 -6.23 17.23
C ARG A 19 2.80 -4.88 16.55
N PHE A 20 1.72 -4.12 16.49
CA PHE A 20 1.72 -2.82 15.82
C PHE A 20 2.83 -1.89 16.32
N SER A 21 3.09 -1.89 17.63
CA SER A 21 4.16 -1.09 18.26
C SER A 21 5.57 -1.42 17.77
N ASP A 22 5.76 -2.64 17.27
CA ASP A 22 7.08 -3.18 16.90
C ASP A 22 7.32 -3.14 15.39
N LEU A 23 6.30 -2.70 14.61
CA LEU A 23 6.41 -2.60 13.16
C LEU A 23 7.39 -1.49 12.76
N SER A 24 8.27 -1.81 11.83
CA SER A 24 9.19 -0.83 11.27
C SER A 24 8.46 0.16 10.38
N ARG A 25 8.67 1.46 10.60
CA ARG A 25 8.14 2.54 9.76
C ARG A 25 9.04 2.73 8.53
N CYS A 26 8.45 2.72 7.34
CA CYS A 26 9.14 2.96 6.08
C CYS A 26 8.46 4.12 5.33
N ASP A 27 9.17 5.22 5.18
CA ASP A 27 8.72 6.47 4.55
C ASP A 27 9.39 6.72 3.18
N SER A 28 10.01 5.70 2.62
CA SER A 28 10.73 5.74 1.35
C SER A 28 10.59 4.41 0.61
N GLY A 29 10.94 4.37 -0.68
CA GLY A 29 10.97 3.14 -1.49
C GLY A 29 10.12 3.23 -2.75
N LEU A 30 9.10 4.08 -2.79
CA LEU A 30 8.35 4.39 -4.01
C LEU A 30 8.70 5.79 -4.51
N PRO A 31 8.83 6.00 -5.84
CA PRO A 31 9.17 7.29 -6.41
C PRO A 31 8.22 8.41 -6.00
N ASP A 32 6.92 8.16 -6.00
CA ASP A 32 5.89 9.13 -5.67
C ASP A 32 5.96 9.61 -4.20
N MET A 33 6.55 8.84 -3.29
CA MET A 33 6.78 9.27 -1.91
C MET A 33 7.73 10.48 -1.80
N GLN A 34 8.41 10.85 -2.89
CA GLN A 34 9.20 12.08 -2.96
C GLN A 34 8.34 13.33 -3.19
N LEU A 35 7.13 13.18 -3.75
CA LEU A 35 6.17 14.27 -3.89
C LEU A 35 5.63 14.70 -2.52
N PRO A 36 5.51 16.01 -2.24
CA PRO A 36 5.00 16.50 -0.96
C PRO A 36 3.61 15.97 -0.61
N GLU A 37 2.73 15.83 -1.61
CA GLU A 37 1.35 15.34 -1.48
C GLU A 37 1.26 13.82 -1.30
N CYS A 38 2.34 13.07 -1.54
CA CYS A 38 2.37 11.61 -1.47
C CYS A 38 3.20 11.07 -0.29
N LYS A 39 3.57 11.95 0.64
CA LYS A 39 4.28 11.56 1.86
C LYS A 39 3.41 10.64 2.71
N ARG A 40 3.90 9.43 2.95
CA ARG A 40 3.23 8.42 3.76
C ARG A 40 4.26 7.46 4.35
N THR A 41 3.83 6.64 5.29
CA THR A 41 4.66 5.63 5.94
C THR A 41 3.97 4.28 5.84
N PHE A 42 4.69 3.28 5.37
CA PHE A 42 4.26 1.88 5.42
C PHE A 42 4.78 1.20 6.69
N LEU A 43 3.94 0.30 7.25
CA LEU A 43 4.29 -0.61 8.34
C LEU A 43 3.90 -2.02 7.88
N ASN A 44 4.88 -2.78 7.38
CA ASN A 44 4.63 -4.06 6.73
C ASN A 44 4.43 -5.19 7.74
N VAL A 45 3.29 -5.87 7.66
CA VAL A 45 2.89 -6.92 8.60
C VAL A 45 3.23 -8.31 8.07
N LEU A 46 2.80 -8.61 6.84
CA LEU A 46 2.84 -9.97 6.27
C LEU A 46 2.99 -9.87 4.74
N GLY A 47 3.72 -10.82 4.16
CA GLY A 47 3.86 -10.94 2.72
C GLY A 47 4.85 -9.94 2.12
N PHE A 48 4.71 -9.64 0.83
CA PHE A 48 5.58 -8.80 0.00
C PHE A 48 6.99 -9.38 -0.19
N ASP A 49 7.10 -10.30 -1.13
CA ASP A 49 8.40 -10.56 -1.76
C ASP A 49 8.76 -9.32 -2.60
N GLN A 50 10.00 -8.84 -2.44
CA GLN A 50 10.45 -7.71 -3.27
C GLN A 50 10.34 -8.08 -4.76
N PRO A 51 9.73 -7.22 -5.60
CA PRO A 51 9.75 -7.41 -7.04
C PRO A 51 11.18 -7.54 -7.54
N LYS A 52 11.43 -8.48 -8.43
CA LYS A 52 12.74 -8.72 -9.03
C LYS A 52 12.75 -8.13 -10.43
N GLY A 53 13.74 -7.30 -10.73
CA GLY A 53 13.96 -6.76 -12.07
C GLY A 53 14.22 -5.25 -12.07
N ASP A 54 14.80 -4.76 -13.17
CA ASP A 54 15.07 -3.36 -13.38
C ASP A 54 13.76 -2.57 -13.50
N GLY A 55 13.68 -1.43 -12.81
CA GLY A 55 12.50 -0.56 -12.83
C GLY A 55 11.34 -1.02 -11.93
N GLN A 56 11.49 -2.10 -11.20
CA GLN A 56 10.53 -2.51 -10.19
C GLN A 56 10.76 -1.72 -8.89
N TYR A 57 9.69 -1.18 -8.32
CA TYR A 57 9.73 -0.42 -7.07
C TYR A 57 9.04 -1.20 -5.97
N SER A 58 9.64 -1.19 -4.79
CA SER A 58 9.01 -1.74 -3.59
C SER A 58 8.66 -0.58 -2.64
N PRO A 59 7.43 -0.52 -2.12
CA PRO A 59 7.06 0.50 -1.13
C PRO A 59 7.88 0.39 0.15
N PHE A 60 8.65 -0.66 0.29
CA PHE A 60 9.31 -1.02 1.54
C PHE A 60 10.83 -0.88 1.51
N GLY A 61 11.45 -0.73 0.32
CA GLY A 61 12.91 -0.66 0.19
C GLY A 61 13.63 -1.79 0.95
N ASP A 62 14.92 -1.67 1.15
CA ASP A 62 15.73 -2.66 1.90
C ASP A 62 15.42 -2.68 3.42
N ARG A 63 14.68 -1.69 3.94
CA ARG A 63 14.45 -1.49 5.37
C ARG A 63 13.20 -2.19 5.90
N ALA A 64 12.30 -2.65 5.05
CA ALA A 64 11.01 -3.12 5.50
C ALA A 64 10.74 -4.57 5.16
N LYS A 65 11.43 -5.46 5.84
CA LYS A 65 10.94 -6.84 5.92
C LYS A 65 9.60 -6.83 6.66
N ALA A 66 8.63 -7.59 6.14
CA ALA A 66 7.42 -7.86 6.87
C ALA A 66 7.74 -8.46 8.24
N ALA A 67 7.02 -8.06 9.27
CA ALA A 67 7.17 -8.62 10.61
C ALA A 67 7.03 -10.16 10.60
N ILE A 68 6.13 -10.66 9.73
CA ILE A 68 5.93 -12.09 9.48
C ILE A 68 6.40 -12.37 8.05
N SER A 69 7.69 -12.63 7.87
CA SER A 69 8.31 -12.83 6.54
C SER A 69 8.59 -14.30 6.17
N HIS A 70 8.32 -15.23 7.07
CA HIS A 70 8.58 -16.67 6.86
C HIS A 70 7.38 -17.44 6.30
N LEU A 71 6.22 -16.80 6.23
CA LEU A 71 4.99 -17.38 5.69
C LEU A 71 4.72 -16.82 4.29
N LYS A 72 4.41 -17.71 3.34
CA LYS A 72 3.83 -17.32 2.05
C LYS A 72 2.32 -17.34 2.20
N ALA A 73 1.73 -16.15 2.25
CA ALA A 73 0.30 -16.00 2.53
C ALA A 73 -0.57 -15.96 1.26
N GLY A 74 0.04 -15.71 0.09
CA GLY A 74 -0.69 -15.42 -1.15
C GLY A 74 -1.32 -14.03 -1.16
N PHE A 75 -0.97 -13.19 -0.21
CA PHE A 75 -1.34 -11.77 -0.14
C PHE A 75 -0.31 -11.00 0.70
N GLY A 76 -0.25 -9.68 0.46
CA GLY A 76 0.48 -8.74 1.28
C GLY A 76 -0.45 -7.94 2.19
N MET A 77 0.01 -7.62 3.41
CA MET A 77 -0.72 -6.81 4.38
C MET A 77 0.19 -5.77 5.00
N SER A 78 -0.24 -4.52 4.98
CA SER A 78 0.47 -3.41 5.61
C SER A 78 -0.49 -2.38 6.18
N PHE A 79 -0.03 -1.65 7.21
CA PHE A 79 -0.65 -0.39 7.56
C PHE A 79 0.02 0.75 6.80
N ILE A 80 -0.77 1.77 6.47
CA ILE A 80 -0.34 2.99 5.80
C ILE A 80 -0.73 4.16 6.70
N ALA A 81 0.26 4.92 7.15
CA ALA A 81 0.03 6.13 7.92
C ALA A 81 0.31 7.35 7.05
N ALA A 82 -0.57 8.36 7.08
CA ALA A 82 -0.39 9.60 6.35
C ALA A 82 -1.08 10.77 7.07
N GLU A 83 -0.47 11.95 6.96
CA GLU A 83 -1.09 13.19 7.39
C GLU A 83 -2.27 13.58 6.49
N THR A 84 -3.15 14.44 6.97
CA THR A 84 -4.25 15.01 6.17
C THR A 84 -3.73 15.63 4.87
N GLY A 85 -4.40 15.32 3.75
CA GLY A 85 -4.04 15.75 2.40
C GLY A 85 -2.89 14.96 1.77
N LYS A 86 -2.44 13.87 2.40
CA LYS A 86 -1.38 13.00 1.86
C LYS A 86 -1.95 11.66 1.41
N GLY A 87 -1.33 11.08 0.36
CA GLY A 87 -1.83 9.85 -0.20
C GLY A 87 -0.84 9.18 -1.15
N VAL A 88 -1.34 8.74 -2.29
CA VAL A 88 -0.60 8.07 -3.36
C VAL A 88 -1.04 8.64 -4.72
N VAL A 89 -0.18 8.56 -5.74
CA VAL A 89 -0.57 8.86 -7.12
C VAL A 89 -1.53 7.80 -7.67
N MET A 90 -2.25 8.14 -8.75
CA MET A 90 -3.11 7.19 -9.45
C MET A 90 -2.26 6.05 -10.03
N HIS A 91 -2.67 4.81 -9.76
CA HIS A 91 -1.96 3.60 -10.17
C HIS A 91 -2.92 2.41 -10.28
N THR A 92 -2.48 1.34 -10.92
CA THR A 92 -3.21 0.07 -11.02
C THR A 92 -2.38 -1.09 -10.51
N HIS A 93 -3.04 -2.19 -10.17
CA HIS A 93 -2.43 -3.50 -9.88
C HIS A 93 -3.10 -4.60 -10.70
N ASP A 94 -2.38 -5.66 -10.96
CA ASP A 94 -2.87 -6.88 -11.62
C ASP A 94 -3.69 -7.79 -10.67
N THR A 95 -3.82 -7.40 -9.40
CA THR A 95 -4.54 -8.15 -8.37
C THR A 95 -5.55 -7.24 -7.64
N ILE A 96 -6.46 -7.86 -6.88
CA ILE A 96 -7.37 -7.14 -5.99
C ILE A 96 -6.57 -6.51 -4.86
N GLU A 97 -6.86 -5.24 -4.57
CA GLU A 97 -6.40 -4.56 -3.38
C GLU A 97 -7.57 -4.06 -2.55
N THR A 98 -7.50 -4.21 -1.25
CA THR A 98 -8.56 -3.84 -0.34
C THR A 98 -8.04 -2.88 0.72
N PHE A 99 -8.90 -1.95 1.12
CA PHE A 99 -8.57 -0.98 2.16
C PHE A 99 -9.63 -0.95 3.25
N MET A 100 -9.16 -0.81 4.50
CA MET A 100 -10.00 -0.52 5.66
C MET A 100 -9.44 0.71 6.38
N ALA A 101 -10.24 1.73 6.58
CA ALA A 101 -9.87 2.86 7.42
C ALA A 101 -9.81 2.40 8.88
N MET A 102 -8.62 2.45 9.50
CA MET A 102 -8.42 2.08 10.91
C MET A 102 -8.57 3.28 11.83
N LYS A 103 -8.03 4.45 11.39
CA LYS A 103 -8.12 5.73 12.09
C LYS A 103 -8.22 6.86 11.07
N GLY A 104 -8.97 7.92 11.40
CA GLY A 104 -9.20 9.04 10.50
C GLY A 104 -10.16 8.70 9.37
N ARG A 105 -10.23 9.56 8.36
CA ARG A 105 -11.09 9.37 7.18
C ARG A 105 -10.22 9.33 5.93
N TRP A 106 -10.55 8.40 5.03
CA TRP A 106 -9.77 8.12 3.84
C TRP A 106 -10.63 8.19 2.59
N LYS A 107 -10.23 9.01 1.63
CA LYS A 107 -10.81 9.02 0.30
C LYS A 107 -10.13 7.97 -0.55
N ILE A 108 -10.91 7.08 -1.17
CA ILE A 108 -10.47 6.19 -2.23
C ILE A 108 -11.09 6.73 -3.51
N GLU A 109 -10.25 6.99 -4.51
CA GLU A 109 -10.64 7.55 -5.80
C GLU A 109 -10.23 6.58 -6.90
N TRP A 110 -11.06 6.42 -7.91
CA TRP A 110 -10.80 5.58 -9.08
C TRP A 110 -11.22 6.28 -10.36
N GLU A 111 -10.64 5.87 -11.47
CA GLU A 111 -11.05 6.30 -12.80
C GLU A 111 -12.33 5.55 -13.20
N GLY A 112 -13.44 6.26 -13.27
CA GLY A 112 -14.74 5.78 -13.73
C GLY A 112 -14.97 6.04 -15.23
N GLN A 113 -16.14 5.64 -15.73
CA GLN A 113 -16.47 5.80 -17.16
C GLN A 113 -16.61 7.27 -17.58
N ASP A 114 -17.11 8.11 -16.69
CA ASP A 114 -17.39 9.52 -16.95
C ASP A 114 -16.40 10.46 -16.22
N GLY A 115 -15.27 9.96 -15.78
CA GLY A 115 -14.26 10.67 -15.03
C GLY A 115 -14.00 10.06 -13.65
N ASN A 116 -13.21 10.74 -12.83
CA ASN A 116 -12.85 10.22 -11.52
C ASN A 116 -14.03 10.24 -10.55
N GLU A 117 -14.23 9.11 -9.91
CA GLU A 117 -15.21 8.91 -8.85
C GLU A 117 -14.49 8.62 -7.53
N SER A 118 -15.18 8.79 -6.41
CA SER A 118 -14.57 8.52 -5.10
C SER A 118 -15.57 8.16 -4.02
N VAL A 119 -15.07 7.50 -2.97
CA VAL A 119 -15.78 7.27 -1.72
C VAL A 119 -14.88 7.68 -0.56
N THR A 120 -15.47 8.20 0.51
CA THR A 120 -14.75 8.47 1.76
C THR A 120 -15.12 7.42 2.79
N LEU A 121 -14.12 6.69 3.25
CA LEU A 121 -14.22 5.68 4.30
C LEU A 121 -14.07 6.35 5.67
N ALA A 122 -15.01 6.10 6.55
CA ALA A 122 -14.90 6.35 7.99
C ALA A 122 -14.18 5.16 8.69
N PRO A 123 -13.77 5.30 9.94
CA PRO A 123 -13.14 4.19 10.67
C PRO A 123 -13.99 2.91 10.62
N LEU A 124 -13.35 1.80 10.25
CA LEU A 124 -13.89 0.46 10.03
C LEU A 124 -14.70 0.29 8.74
N ASP A 125 -14.89 1.34 7.94
CA ASP A 125 -15.38 1.16 6.58
C ASP A 125 -14.31 0.50 5.71
N PHE A 126 -14.78 -0.23 4.70
CA PHE A 126 -13.96 -1.11 3.89
C PHE A 126 -14.33 -0.97 2.41
N ILE A 127 -13.34 -1.06 1.53
CA ILE A 127 -13.51 -1.15 0.08
C ILE A 127 -12.62 -2.24 -0.51
N ALA A 128 -13.12 -2.96 -1.51
CA ALA A 128 -12.32 -3.84 -2.36
C ALA A 128 -12.21 -3.20 -3.75
N CYS A 129 -11.00 -2.90 -4.16
CA CYS A 129 -10.69 -2.38 -5.49
C CYS A 129 -10.38 -3.56 -6.41
N PRO A 130 -11.17 -3.77 -7.49
CA PRO A 130 -10.87 -4.82 -8.46
C PRO A 130 -9.49 -4.66 -9.09
N ALA A 131 -8.94 -5.76 -9.62
CA ALA A 131 -7.74 -5.72 -10.42
C ALA A 131 -7.93 -4.85 -11.68
N ASN A 132 -6.85 -4.28 -12.18
CA ASN A 132 -6.78 -3.51 -13.44
C ASN A 132 -7.61 -2.23 -13.48
N ILE A 133 -8.00 -1.66 -12.34
CA ILE A 133 -8.55 -0.30 -12.28
C ILE A 133 -7.50 0.69 -11.80
N GLN A 134 -7.53 1.89 -12.34
CA GLN A 134 -6.75 3.02 -11.82
C GLN A 134 -7.40 3.50 -10.51
N ARG A 135 -6.62 3.58 -9.42
CA ARG A 135 -7.09 4.07 -8.13
C ARG A 135 -5.98 4.74 -7.33
N ARG A 136 -6.39 5.53 -6.37
CA ARG A 136 -5.53 6.15 -5.36
C ARG A 136 -6.25 6.28 -4.02
N PHE A 137 -5.52 6.49 -2.96
CA PHE A 137 -6.05 6.87 -1.66
C PHE A 137 -5.45 8.19 -1.19
N GLU A 138 -6.18 8.86 -0.29
CA GLU A 138 -5.77 10.10 0.38
C GLU A 138 -6.35 10.12 1.79
N CYS A 139 -5.52 10.43 2.79
CA CYS A 139 -6.00 10.74 4.13
C CYS A 139 -6.67 12.12 4.10
N VAL A 140 -8.00 12.19 4.17
CA VAL A 140 -8.73 13.47 4.14
C VAL A 140 -8.87 14.09 5.52
N GLU A 141 -8.75 13.28 6.58
CA GLU A 141 -8.83 13.72 7.96
C GLU A 141 -8.11 12.73 8.88
N ALA A 142 -7.13 13.19 9.64
CA ALA A 142 -6.52 12.41 10.71
C ALA A 142 -7.50 12.25 11.89
N ALA A 143 -7.31 11.24 12.73
CA ALA A 143 -8.15 11.08 13.92
C ALA A 143 -7.94 12.24 14.90
N PRO A 144 -8.96 12.63 15.69
CA PRO A 144 -8.85 13.72 16.68
C PRO A 144 -7.64 13.53 17.62
N GLY A 145 -6.77 14.54 17.67
CA GLY A 145 -5.55 14.52 18.48
C GLY A 145 -4.37 13.76 17.89
N GLU A 146 -4.53 13.16 16.72
CA GLU A 146 -3.48 12.44 15.98
C GLU A 146 -2.96 13.30 14.82
N LYS A 147 -1.71 13.07 14.40
CA LYS A 147 -1.13 13.74 13.23
C LYS A 147 -1.46 13.01 11.94
N GLU A 148 -1.64 11.70 12.02
CA GLU A 148 -1.79 10.81 10.89
C GLU A 148 -3.10 10.02 10.99
N GLY A 149 -3.74 9.77 9.86
CA GLY A 149 -4.70 8.68 9.71
C GLY A 149 -3.98 7.34 9.58
N LEU A 150 -4.72 6.25 9.74
CA LEU A 150 -4.21 4.88 9.58
C LEU A 150 -5.14 4.09 8.68
N LEU A 151 -4.61 3.58 7.58
CA LEU A 151 -5.30 2.72 6.62
C LEU A 151 -4.67 1.33 6.66
N LEU A 152 -5.48 0.28 6.69
CA LEU A 152 -5.02 -1.09 6.45
C LEU A 152 -5.16 -1.37 4.95
N GLY A 153 -4.08 -1.79 4.31
CA GLY A 153 -4.06 -2.27 2.93
C GLY A 153 -3.77 -3.78 2.88
N VAL A 154 -4.55 -4.49 2.09
CA VAL A 154 -4.31 -5.90 1.77
C VAL A 154 -4.36 -6.07 0.26
N ILE A 155 -3.29 -6.62 -0.31
CA ILE A 155 -3.16 -6.81 -1.75
C ILE A 155 -2.94 -8.29 -2.05
N GLY A 156 -3.64 -8.83 -3.05
CA GLY A 156 -3.51 -10.21 -3.48
C GLY A 156 -2.14 -10.50 -4.09
N GLY A 157 -1.69 -11.74 -3.95
CA GLY A 157 -0.39 -12.20 -4.46
C GLY A 157 0.78 -11.89 -3.52
N ASP A 158 1.86 -12.66 -3.67
CA ASP A 158 3.11 -12.47 -2.92
C ASP A 158 3.99 -11.37 -3.56
N SER A 159 3.80 -11.06 -4.85
CA SER A 159 4.55 -10.04 -5.61
C SER A 159 3.64 -9.40 -6.68
N PRO A 160 2.63 -8.60 -6.28
CA PRO A 160 1.72 -7.96 -7.21
C PRO A 160 2.45 -6.93 -8.08
N ALA A 161 2.08 -6.87 -9.38
CA ALA A 161 2.54 -5.80 -10.25
C ALA A 161 1.83 -4.48 -9.92
N ALA A 162 2.49 -3.36 -10.18
CA ALA A 162 1.93 -2.02 -10.04
C ALA A 162 2.38 -1.15 -11.21
N GLU A 163 1.44 -0.39 -11.78
CA GLU A 163 1.72 0.60 -12.82
C GLU A 163 1.11 1.95 -12.45
N MET A 164 1.88 3.01 -12.60
CA MET A 164 1.41 4.38 -12.40
C MET A 164 0.63 4.84 -13.63
N SER A 165 -0.39 5.70 -13.44
CA SER A 165 -1.09 6.30 -14.57
C SER A 165 -0.15 7.21 -15.38
N PRO A 166 -0.47 7.48 -16.68
CA PRO A 166 0.31 8.43 -17.49
C PRO A 166 0.43 9.80 -16.82
N GLU A 167 -0.62 10.31 -16.19
CA GLU A 167 -0.64 11.59 -15.49
C GLU A 167 0.28 11.55 -14.25
N ALA A 168 0.31 10.43 -13.52
CA ALA A 168 1.21 10.24 -12.40
C ALA A 168 2.68 10.23 -12.85
N ILE A 169 2.98 9.56 -13.97
CA ILE A 169 4.31 9.57 -14.59
C ILE A 169 4.69 10.99 -14.99
N ALA A 170 3.80 11.72 -15.67
CA ALA A 170 4.04 13.11 -16.08
C ALA A 170 4.35 14.00 -14.86
N ARG A 171 3.60 13.85 -13.78
CA ARG A 171 3.81 14.57 -12.52
C ARG A 171 5.19 14.29 -11.91
N LEU A 172 5.65 13.04 -11.95
CA LEU A 172 6.97 12.63 -11.46
C LEU A 172 8.12 13.18 -12.33
N VAL A 173 7.91 13.24 -13.65
CA VAL A 173 8.87 13.86 -14.58
C VAL A 173 8.94 15.38 -14.35
N GLU A 174 7.81 16.06 -14.21
CA GLU A 174 7.75 17.50 -13.91
C GLU A 174 8.47 17.83 -12.60
N ALA A 175 8.36 16.97 -11.59
CA ALA A 175 9.05 17.11 -10.32
C ALA A 175 10.54 16.74 -10.36
N GLY A 176 11.06 16.30 -11.52
CA GLY A 176 12.46 15.86 -11.67
C GLY A 176 12.78 14.53 -10.98
N ILE A 177 11.75 13.76 -10.61
CA ILE A 177 11.92 12.45 -9.95
C ILE A 177 12.15 11.36 -11.00
N PHE A 178 11.44 11.42 -12.12
CA PHE A 178 11.67 10.58 -13.29
C PHE A 178 12.34 11.36 -14.41
N PRO A 179 13.16 10.70 -15.23
CA PRO A 179 13.71 11.33 -16.43
C PRO A 179 12.62 11.46 -17.51
N PRO A 180 12.75 12.45 -18.46
CA PRO A 180 11.75 12.71 -19.51
C PRO A 180 11.40 11.52 -20.40
N GLU A 181 12.31 10.58 -20.58
CA GLU A 181 12.12 9.37 -21.40
C GLU A 181 10.99 8.47 -20.89
N LYS A 182 10.62 8.60 -19.59
CA LYS A 182 9.48 7.90 -19.01
C LYS A 182 8.12 8.33 -19.55
N LEU A 183 8.02 9.49 -20.21
CA LEU A 183 6.79 9.95 -20.87
C LEU A 183 6.54 9.22 -22.22
N ALA A 184 7.53 8.57 -22.79
CA ALA A 184 7.46 7.90 -24.08
C ALA A 184 7.29 6.36 -23.96
N ALA A 185 7.25 5.84 -22.77
CA ALA A 185 7.12 4.41 -22.47
C ALA A 185 5.68 4.06 -22.12
#